data_7dc81cc24f77cb5b50d8efd04398b964
#
_entry.id   7dc81cc24f77cb5b50d8efd04398b964
#
_cell.length_a   1.000
_cell.length_b   1.000
_cell.length_c   1.000
_cell.angle_alpha   90.00
_cell.angle_beta   90.00
_cell.angle_gamma   90.00
#
_symmetry.space_group_name_H-M   'P 1'
#
loop_
_entity.id
_entity.type
_entity.pdbx_description
1 polymer ?
#
loop_
_entity_poly.entity_id
_entity_poly.type
_entity_poly.pdbx_seq_one_letter_code
_entity_poly.pdbx_strand_id
1 'polypeptide(L)'
;LLFYIILKMDNMNRNDIIKELGSYFDIVELVCPHTYNKWKDRSWQFLDTAFLHNLLILRRDIIKQPMYCNNWDKQGQFSQRGLRCNICQIVKDKKDVYLSAHVLGKAGDFDVKSMTAEQARGLILDHQDMLPYPFRLEGKVGWLHFDSLDTRNGIHAVVF
;
A
#
# COMPACT_ATOMS: atom_id res chain seq x y z
N LEU A 1 -15.20 21.41 -12.29
CA LEU A 1 -13.84 21.20 -11.76
C LEU A 1 -13.69 19.81 -11.11
N LEU A 2 -14.59 19.45 -10.18
CA LEU A 2 -14.57 18.15 -9.48
C LEU A 2 -14.74 16.97 -10.46
N PHE A 3 -15.67 17.07 -11.41
CA PHE A 3 -15.91 16.06 -12.44
C PHE A 3 -14.71 15.88 -13.39
N TYR A 4 -13.98 16.97 -13.69
CA TYR A 4 -12.76 16.95 -14.50
C TYR A 4 -11.58 16.31 -13.74
N ILE A 5 -11.51 16.53 -12.44
CA ILE A 5 -10.50 15.92 -11.56
C ILE A 5 -10.73 14.41 -11.48
N ILE A 6 -11.98 13.95 -11.29
CA ILE A 6 -12.35 12.54 -11.24
C ILE A 6 -12.02 11.86 -12.59
N LEU A 7 -12.39 12.44 -13.73
CA LEU A 7 -12.06 11.91 -15.06
C LEU A 7 -10.55 11.81 -15.35
N LYS A 8 -9.75 12.72 -14.75
CA LYS A 8 -8.29 12.68 -14.91
C LYS A 8 -7.63 11.62 -14.02
N MET A 9 -8.27 11.26 -12.90
CA MET A 9 -7.80 10.21 -11.99
C MET A 9 -8.03 8.80 -12.57
N ASP A 10 -9.11 8.59 -13.31
CA ASP A 10 -9.46 7.29 -13.93
C ASP A 10 -8.55 6.87 -15.10
N ASN A 11 -7.69 7.78 -15.60
CA ASN A 11 -6.86 7.54 -16.79
C ASN A 11 -5.35 7.61 -16.54
N MET A 12 -4.89 7.53 -15.30
CA MET A 12 -3.45 7.51 -15.02
C MET A 12 -2.85 6.16 -15.42
N ASN A 13 -1.83 6.19 -16.29
CA ASN A 13 -1.06 4.99 -16.56
C ASN A 13 -0.10 4.68 -15.39
N ARG A 14 0.41 3.43 -15.36
CA ARG A 14 1.28 2.96 -14.29
C ARG A 14 2.52 3.84 -14.06
N ASN A 15 3.13 4.35 -15.12
CA ASN A 15 4.34 5.17 -15.01
C ASN A 15 4.04 6.52 -14.35
N ASP A 16 2.90 7.12 -14.67
CA ASP A 16 2.45 8.37 -14.06
C ASP A 16 2.14 8.18 -12.58
N ILE A 17 1.50 7.07 -12.21
CA ILE A 17 1.23 6.69 -10.82
C ILE A 17 2.54 6.57 -10.04
N ILE A 18 3.51 5.81 -10.54
CA ILE A 18 4.81 5.63 -9.90
C ILE A 18 5.56 6.96 -9.76
N LYS A 19 5.56 7.77 -10.81
CA LYS A 19 6.20 9.09 -10.80
C LYS A 19 5.61 9.99 -9.71
N GLU A 20 4.30 10.01 -9.59
CA GLU A 20 3.63 10.85 -8.59
C GLU A 20 3.78 10.28 -7.17
N LEU A 21 3.71 8.95 -7.00
CA LEU A 21 3.99 8.28 -5.73
C LEU A 21 5.40 8.56 -5.21
N GLY A 22 6.39 8.70 -6.11
CA GLY A 22 7.76 9.07 -5.78
C GLY A 22 7.90 10.41 -5.06
N SER A 23 6.86 11.27 -5.10
CA SER A 23 6.80 12.51 -4.30
C SER A 23 6.43 12.26 -2.84
N TYR A 24 5.95 11.06 -2.50
CA TYR A 24 5.44 10.70 -1.17
C TYR A 24 6.18 9.53 -0.54
N PHE A 25 6.69 8.59 -1.35
CA PHE A 25 7.37 7.38 -0.91
C PHE A 25 8.61 7.11 -1.74
N ASP A 26 9.70 6.82 -1.08
CA ASP A 26 10.83 6.14 -1.75
C ASP A 26 10.50 4.65 -1.89
N ILE A 27 10.92 4.02 -3.00
CA ILE A 27 10.67 2.57 -3.22
C ILE A 27 11.22 1.71 -2.09
N VAL A 28 12.31 2.13 -1.45
CA VAL A 28 12.92 1.44 -0.31
C VAL A 28 11.95 1.29 0.86
N GLU A 29 10.99 2.21 1.02
CA GLU A 29 9.98 2.15 2.06
C GLU A 29 8.89 1.12 1.78
N LEU A 30 8.65 0.79 0.50
CA LEU A 30 7.54 -0.08 0.08
C LEU A 30 7.94 -1.54 -0.15
N VAL A 31 9.25 -1.86 -0.09
CA VAL A 31 9.74 -3.22 -0.33
C VAL A 31 10.71 -3.66 0.76
N CYS A 32 10.92 -4.97 0.90
CA CYS A 32 11.90 -5.52 1.83
C CYS A 32 13.35 -5.26 1.37
N PRO A 33 14.33 -5.29 2.29
CA PRO A 33 15.74 -5.08 1.97
C PRO A 33 16.27 -6.00 0.87
N HIS A 34 15.87 -7.25 0.87
CA HIS A 34 16.33 -8.25 -0.11
C HIS A 34 15.93 -7.87 -1.53
N THR A 35 14.67 -7.46 -1.72
CA THR A 35 14.15 -7.02 -3.02
C THR A 35 14.86 -5.75 -3.47
N TYR A 36 14.96 -4.74 -2.61
CA TYR A 36 15.63 -3.48 -2.96
C TYR A 36 17.11 -3.68 -3.27
N ASN A 37 17.84 -4.44 -2.46
CA ASN A 37 19.27 -4.67 -2.69
C ASN A 37 19.56 -5.32 -4.04
N LYS A 38 18.65 -6.20 -4.50
CA LYS A 38 18.79 -6.87 -5.80
C LYS A 38 18.32 -6.01 -6.98
N TRP A 39 17.21 -5.27 -6.83
CA TRP A 39 16.52 -4.66 -7.95
C TRP A 39 16.54 -3.12 -7.96
N LYS A 40 16.91 -2.47 -6.84
CA LYS A 40 16.95 -1.00 -6.69
C LYS A 40 15.63 -0.37 -7.15
N ASP A 41 15.69 0.69 -7.93
CA ASP A 41 14.48 1.39 -8.44
C ASP A 41 13.58 0.49 -9.30
N ARG A 42 14.14 -0.58 -9.88
CA ARG A 42 13.32 -1.57 -10.60
C ARG A 42 12.38 -2.37 -9.68
N SER A 43 12.50 -2.24 -8.37
CA SER A 43 11.60 -2.87 -7.40
C SER A 43 10.14 -2.45 -7.55
N TRP A 44 9.87 -1.29 -8.13
CA TRP A 44 8.50 -0.86 -8.47
C TRP A 44 7.73 -1.89 -9.29
N GLN A 45 8.42 -2.67 -10.14
CA GLN A 45 7.79 -3.67 -11.01
C GLN A 45 7.04 -4.78 -10.24
N PHE A 46 7.38 -5.01 -8.97
CA PHE A 46 6.80 -6.06 -8.13
C PHE A 46 5.56 -5.60 -7.35
N LEU A 47 5.23 -4.33 -7.40
CA LEU A 47 4.04 -3.79 -6.76
C LEU A 47 2.88 -3.73 -7.75
N ASP A 48 1.70 -4.16 -7.29
CA ASP A 48 0.48 -4.21 -8.09
C ASP A 48 -0.03 -2.80 -8.46
N THR A 49 -0.50 -2.62 -9.69
CA THR A 49 -0.92 -1.30 -10.19
C THR A 49 -2.17 -0.77 -9.47
N ALA A 50 -3.13 -1.64 -9.16
CA ALA A 50 -4.33 -1.23 -8.42
C ALA A 50 -3.97 -0.78 -7.00
N PHE A 51 -3.07 -1.52 -6.33
CA PHE A 51 -2.53 -1.13 -5.02
C PHE A 51 -1.83 0.23 -5.08
N LEU A 52 -0.94 0.43 -6.05
CA LEU A 52 -0.20 1.69 -6.20
C LEU A 52 -1.14 2.88 -6.48
N HIS A 53 -2.16 2.70 -7.31
CA HIS A 53 -3.11 3.77 -7.62
C HIS A 53 -3.97 4.13 -6.42
N ASN A 54 -4.51 3.13 -5.73
CA ASN A 54 -5.23 3.36 -4.48
C ASN A 54 -4.32 4.03 -3.43
N LEU A 55 -3.07 3.59 -3.28
CA LEU A 55 -2.11 4.17 -2.33
C LEU A 55 -1.81 5.64 -2.64
N LEU A 56 -1.69 6.01 -3.92
CA LEU A 56 -1.50 7.40 -4.33
C LEU A 56 -2.66 8.28 -3.88
N ILE A 57 -3.90 7.89 -4.19
CA ILE A 57 -5.10 8.63 -3.82
C ILE A 57 -5.25 8.68 -2.30
N LEU A 58 -5.01 7.55 -1.65
CA LEU A 58 -5.06 7.44 -0.20
C LEU A 58 -4.12 8.44 0.47
N ARG A 59 -2.86 8.49 0.04
CA ARG A 59 -1.84 9.39 0.59
C ARG A 59 -2.09 10.86 0.23
N ARG A 60 -2.40 11.14 -1.03
CA ARG A 60 -2.50 12.50 -1.58
C ARG A 60 -3.82 13.17 -1.22
N ASP A 61 -4.95 12.46 -1.35
CA ASP A 61 -6.29 13.05 -1.38
C ASP A 61 -7.12 12.75 -0.14
N ILE A 62 -6.93 11.58 0.50
CA ILE A 62 -7.71 11.15 1.67
C ILE A 62 -6.97 11.45 2.97
N ILE A 63 -5.87 10.78 3.22
CA ILE A 63 -5.09 10.90 4.47
C ILE A 63 -4.38 12.25 4.55
N LYS A 64 -3.74 12.71 3.48
CA LYS A 64 -3.02 14.00 3.38
C LYS A 64 -1.92 14.20 4.43
N GLN A 65 -1.57 13.17 5.18
CA GLN A 65 -0.52 13.16 6.19
C GLN A 65 0.57 12.16 5.78
N PRO A 66 1.83 12.35 6.23
CA PRO A 66 2.88 11.36 6.05
C PRO A 66 2.44 9.98 6.53
N MET A 67 2.69 8.98 5.70
CA MET A 67 2.45 7.58 5.98
C MET A 67 3.80 6.86 5.94
N TYR A 68 4.13 6.10 6.99
CA TYR A 68 5.41 5.43 7.15
C TYR A 68 5.21 3.92 7.05
N CYS A 69 5.88 3.29 6.09
CA CYS A 69 5.85 1.84 5.89
C CYS A 69 7.11 1.21 6.51
N ASN A 70 8.11 0.86 5.71
CA ASN A 70 9.40 0.40 6.21
C ASN A 70 10.33 1.59 6.56
N ASN A 71 11.33 1.34 7.42
CA ASN A 71 12.35 2.32 7.81
C ASN A 71 13.73 1.67 8.02
N TRP A 72 13.94 0.47 7.48
CA TRP A 72 15.18 -0.28 7.60
C TRP A 72 16.39 0.44 6.98
N ASP A 73 16.18 1.23 5.94
CA ASP A 73 17.20 2.06 5.28
C ASP A 73 17.72 3.19 6.19
N LYS A 74 16.92 3.59 7.16
CA LYS A 74 17.23 4.59 8.20
C LYS A 74 17.57 3.93 9.54
N GLN A 75 18.02 2.67 9.52
CA GLN A 75 18.34 1.87 10.71
C GLN A 75 17.15 1.60 11.65
N GLY A 76 15.94 1.73 11.17
CA GLY A 76 14.72 1.38 11.89
C GLY A 76 14.43 -0.13 11.87
N GLN A 77 13.47 -0.53 12.71
CA GLN A 77 13.13 -1.95 12.92
C GLN A 77 12.19 -2.54 11.85
N PHE A 78 11.54 -1.70 11.04
CA PHE A 78 10.52 -2.16 10.09
C PHE A 78 11.14 -2.45 8.73
N SER A 79 11.04 -3.70 8.28
CA SER A 79 11.58 -4.17 7.01
C SER A 79 10.63 -5.08 6.22
N GLN A 80 9.46 -5.42 6.79
CA GLN A 80 8.50 -6.37 6.24
C GLN A 80 7.06 -5.83 6.22
N ARG A 81 6.91 -4.52 6.25
CA ARG A 81 5.61 -3.83 6.20
C ARG A 81 5.07 -3.61 4.78
N GLY A 82 5.94 -3.62 3.76
CA GLY A 82 5.57 -3.58 2.34
C GLY A 82 5.64 -4.94 1.67
N LEU A 83 6.16 -4.98 0.44
CA LEU A 83 6.42 -6.22 -0.28
C LEU A 83 7.38 -7.13 0.50
N ARG A 84 6.99 -8.39 0.65
CA ARG A 84 7.78 -9.47 1.28
C ARG A 84 8.20 -10.48 0.23
N CYS A 85 9.50 -10.75 0.13
CA CYS A 85 10.01 -11.83 -0.71
C CYS A 85 10.09 -13.16 0.06
N ASN A 86 10.44 -14.23 -0.65
CA ASN A 86 10.51 -15.60 -0.10
C ASN A 86 11.56 -15.78 1.00
N ILE A 87 12.56 -14.91 1.12
CA ILE A 87 13.59 -14.97 2.17
C ILE A 87 13.33 -14.01 3.33
N CYS A 88 12.25 -13.24 3.31
CA CYS A 88 11.80 -12.46 4.46
C CYS A 88 11.46 -13.36 5.64
N GLN A 89 11.80 -12.95 6.87
CA GLN A 89 11.62 -13.79 8.08
C GLN A 89 10.18 -14.32 8.23
N ILE A 90 9.18 -13.49 7.94
CA ILE A 90 7.76 -13.89 8.06
C ILE A 90 7.37 -14.94 6.99
N VAL A 91 8.09 -15.01 5.87
CA VAL A 91 7.73 -15.85 4.71
C VAL A 91 8.56 -17.13 4.64
N LYS A 92 9.88 -17.05 4.87
CA LYS A 92 10.85 -18.14 4.62
C LYS A 92 10.53 -19.47 5.34
N ASP A 93 9.87 -19.39 6.49
CA ASP A 93 9.57 -20.57 7.31
C ASP A 93 8.19 -21.17 7.02
N LYS A 94 7.46 -20.61 6.04
CA LYS A 94 6.16 -21.15 5.61
C LYS A 94 6.37 -22.45 4.82
N LYS A 95 5.74 -23.54 5.28
CA LYS A 95 5.87 -24.86 4.67
C LYS A 95 4.84 -25.13 3.58
N ASP A 96 3.69 -24.45 3.67
CA ASP A 96 2.60 -24.56 2.70
C ASP A 96 2.58 -23.39 1.73
N VAL A 97 1.67 -23.43 0.75
CA VAL A 97 1.44 -22.30 -0.17
C VAL A 97 1.07 -21.04 0.64
N TYR A 98 1.89 -20.01 0.51
CA TYR A 98 1.72 -18.75 1.23
C TYR A 98 1.69 -17.57 0.26
N LEU A 99 0.49 -17.12 -0.04
CA LEU A 99 0.21 -16.03 -0.98
C LEU A 99 -0.54 -14.89 -0.27
N SER A 100 0.14 -14.24 0.67
CA SER A 100 -0.42 -13.05 1.33
C SER A 100 -0.39 -11.83 0.39
N ALA A 101 -1.19 -10.83 0.68
CA ALA A 101 -1.21 -9.59 -0.08
C ALA A 101 0.18 -8.92 -0.15
N HIS A 102 0.97 -9.02 0.93
CA HIS A 102 2.36 -8.52 0.95
C HIS A 102 3.29 -9.28 0.00
N VAL A 103 3.16 -10.61 -0.08
CA VAL A 103 3.98 -11.43 -1.01
C VAL A 103 3.62 -11.14 -2.46
N LEU A 104 2.36 -10.82 -2.72
CA LEU A 104 1.86 -10.50 -4.06
C LEU A 104 2.09 -9.02 -4.46
N GLY A 105 2.74 -8.21 -3.62
CA GLY A 105 2.96 -6.80 -3.90
C GLY A 105 1.69 -5.94 -3.87
N LYS A 106 0.68 -6.37 -3.14
CA LYS A 106 -0.66 -5.77 -3.09
C LYS A 106 -1.00 -5.12 -1.75
N ALA A 107 -0.05 -5.04 -0.81
CA ALA A 107 -0.31 -4.54 0.54
C ALA A 107 0.82 -3.69 1.11
N GLY A 108 0.44 -2.83 2.03
CA GLY A 108 1.34 -2.12 2.93
C GLY A 108 0.72 -1.93 4.32
N ASP A 109 1.58 -1.96 5.33
CA ASP A 109 1.27 -1.62 6.71
C ASP A 109 1.89 -0.24 7.01
N PHE A 110 1.08 0.69 7.49
CA PHE A 110 1.51 2.08 7.66
C PHE A 110 1.23 2.59 9.07
N ASP A 111 2.15 3.40 9.58
CA ASP A 111 1.86 4.36 10.64
C ASP A 111 1.55 5.71 9.99
N VAL A 112 0.49 6.38 10.42
CA VAL A 112 0.08 7.68 9.88
C VAL A 112 0.44 8.77 10.88
N LYS A 113 1.10 9.83 10.43
CA LYS A 113 1.48 10.94 11.29
C LYS A 113 0.23 11.60 11.90
N SER A 114 0.25 11.80 13.22
CA SER A 114 -0.80 12.50 13.97
C SER A 114 -2.19 11.86 13.90
N MET A 115 -2.27 10.55 13.61
CA MET A 115 -3.52 9.84 13.44
C MET A 115 -3.37 8.40 13.93
N THR A 116 -4.35 7.89 14.67
CA THR A 116 -4.39 6.46 15.00
C THR A 116 -4.79 5.63 13.79
N ALA A 117 -4.47 4.33 13.82
CA ALA A 117 -4.89 3.42 12.76
C ALA A 117 -6.42 3.37 12.60
N GLU A 118 -7.17 3.46 13.71
CA GLU A 118 -8.64 3.48 13.69
C GLU A 118 -9.18 4.76 13.04
N GLN A 119 -8.60 5.91 13.37
CA GLN A 119 -8.96 7.18 12.73
C GLN A 119 -8.67 7.14 11.23
N ALA A 120 -7.53 6.58 10.83
CA ALA A 120 -7.18 6.42 9.43
C ALA A 120 -8.16 5.49 8.69
N ARG A 121 -8.53 4.34 9.28
CA ARG A 121 -9.55 3.43 8.73
C ARG A 121 -10.90 4.12 8.55
N GLY A 122 -11.37 4.84 9.57
CA GLY A 122 -12.63 5.59 9.49
C GLY A 122 -12.60 6.61 8.36
N LEU A 123 -11.54 7.40 8.26
CA LEU A 123 -11.38 8.40 7.20
C LEU A 123 -11.38 7.77 5.79
N ILE A 124 -10.74 6.61 5.62
CA ILE A 124 -10.72 5.88 4.34
C ILE A 124 -12.12 5.39 3.98
N LEU A 125 -12.86 4.82 4.94
CA LEU A 125 -14.22 4.32 4.71
C LEU A 125 -15.19 5.45 4.37
N ASP A 126 -15.05 6.61 5.02
CA ASP A 126 -15.87 7.81 4.73
C ASP A 126 -15.63 8.37 3.31
N HIS A 127 -14.48 8.07 2.71
CA HIS A 127 -14.08 8.55 1.38
C HIS A 127 -13.77 7.40 0.40
N GLN A 128 -14.34 6.22 0.64
CA GLN A 128 -14.04 5.02 -0.15
C GLN A 128 -14.38 5.14 -1.64
N ASP A 129 -15.35 5.97 -1.98
CA ASP A 129 -15.76 6.29 -3.34
C ASP A 129 -14.68 7.01 -4.18
N MET A 130 -13.68 7.59 -3.53
CA MET A 130 -12.51 8.18 -4.20
C MET A 130 -11.50 7.14 -4.68
N LEU A 131 -11.53 5.92 -4.13
CA LEU A 131 -10.56 4.86 -4.48
C LEU A 131 -11.05 4.10 -5.73
N PRO A 132 -10.25 4.03 -6.82
CA PRO A 132 -10.71 3.44 -8.08
C PRO A 132 -10.84 1.91 -8.05
N TYR A 133 -10.17 1.24 -7.12
CA TYR A 133 -10.17 -0.23 -7.05
C TYR A 133 -10.68 -0.73 -5.71
N PRO A 134 -11.29 -1.93 -5.67
CA PRO A 134 -11.65 -2.60 -4.43
C PRO A 134 -10.44 -2.75 -3.49
N PHE A 135 -10.67 -2.66 -2.20
CA PHE A 135 -9.63 -2.71 -1.18
C PHE A 135 -10.09 -3.36 0.11
N ARG A 136 -9.12 -3.77 0.93
CA ARG A 136 -9.37 -4.32 2.25
C ARG A 136 -8.55 -3.59 3.31
N LEU A 137 -9.12 -3.51 4.51
CA LEU A 137 -8.49 -2.96 5.72
C LEU A 137 -8.50 -4.04 6.80
N GLU A 138 -7.36 -4.24 7.48
CA GLU A 138 -7.33 -5.09 8.68
C GLU A 138 -7.82 -4.31 9.88
N GLY A 139 -8.86 -4.83 10.55
CA GLY A 139 -9.39 -4.25 11.78
C GLY A 139 -8.62 -4.70 13.02
N LYS A 140 -8.83 -4.01 14.15
CA LYS A 140 -8.32 -4.41 15.47
C LYS A 140 -6.79 -4.51 15.60
N VAL A 141 -6.03 -3.90 14.68
CA VAL A 141 -4.57 -3.79 14.75
C VAL A 141 -4.14 -2.34 14.93
N GLY A 142 -2.96 -2.13 15.53
CA GLY A 142 -2.44 -0.80 15.85
C GLY A 142 -1.79 -0.05 14.68
N TRP A 143 -1.78 -0.64 13.49
CA TRP A 143 -1.28 -0.06 12.25
C TRP A 143 -2.36 -0.04 11.17
N LEU A 144 -2.19 0.78 10.16
CA LEU A 144 -3.06 0.80 9.00
C LEU A 144 -2.58 -0.25 8.00
N HIS A 145 -3.18 -1.44 7.98
CA HIS A 145 -3.05 -2.38 6.87
C HIS A 145 -4.03 -1.99 5.77
N PHE A 146 -3.50 -1.83 4.57
CA PHE A 146 -4.27 -1.56 3.36
C PHE A 146 -3.82 -2.50 2.24
N ASP A 147 -4.76 -3.18 1.61
CA ASP A 147 -4.46 -4.07 0.50
C ASP A 147 -5.52 -4.04 -0.62
N SER A 148 -5.13 -4.52 -1.80
CA SER A 148 -5.98 -4.68 -2.99
C SER A 148 -6.13 -6.15 -3.40
N LEU A 149 -6.18 -7.07 -2.43
CA LEU A 149 -6.65 -8.42 -2.71
C LEU A 149 -8.15 -8.42 -3.03
N ASP A 150 -8.60 -9.51 -3.66
CA ASP A 150 -9.99 -9.72 -3.99
C ASP A 150 -10.90 -9.60 -2.74
N THR A 151 -11.89 -8.72 -2.83
CA THR A 151 -12.87 -8.48 -1.77
C THR A 151 -14.04 -9.47 -1.79
N ARG A 152 -14.07 -10.35 -2.79
CA ARG A 152 -15.18 -11.26 -3.10
C ARG A 152 -16.51 -10.52 -3.39
N ASN A 153 -17.32 -11.08 -4.28
CA ASN A 153 -18.67 -10.59 -4.63
C ASN A 153 -18.78 -9.11 -5.06
N GLY A 154 -17.67 -8.49 -5.51
CA GLY A 154 -17.68 -7.12 -6.01
C GLY A 154 -17.88 -6.03 -4.95
N ILE A 155 -17.73 -6.36 -3.67
CA ILE A 155 -17.75 -5.36 -2.58
C ILE A 155 -16.53 -4.44 -2.76
N HIS A 156 -16.74 -3.12 -2.69
CA HIS A 156 -15.68 -2.14 -2.91
C HIS A 156 -14.70 -2.06 -1.73
N ALA A 157 -15.21 -2.06 -0.50
CA ALA A 157 -14.41 -1.98 0.72
C ALA A 157 -14.76 -3.11 1.70
N VAL A 158 -13.74 -3.79 2.24
CA VAL A 158 -13.90 -4.83 3.25
C VAL A 158 -13.00 -4.53 4.44
N VAL A 159 -13.55 -4.60 5.66
CA VAL A 159 -12.79 -4.63 6.92
C VAL A 159 -12.81 -6.06 7.46
N PHE A 160 -11.64 -6.65 7.78
CA PHE A 160 -11.52 -8.03 8.26
C PHE A 160 -10.69 -8.12 9.54
#